data_8f77f0d2b6761f7b8617af5a33e82879
#
_entry.id   8f77f0d2b6761f7b8617af5a33e82879
#
_cell.length_a   1.000
_cell.length_b   1.000
_cell.length_c   1.000
_cell.angle_alpha   90.00
_cell.angle_beta   90.00
_cell.angle_gamma   90.00
#
_symmetry.space_group_name_H-M   'P 1'
#
loop_
_entity.id
_entity.type
_entity.pdbx_description
1 polymer ?
#
loop_
_entity_poly.entity_id
_entity_poly.type
_entity_poly.pdbx_seq_one_letter_code
_entity_poly.pdbx_strand_id
1 'polypeptide(L)'
;VPNIGDGRAFPLVATSFCAAASLFAATACAGTSPSAADDGRLTVLTTFTVLADMTRAVAGDRAEVASVTRPGAEIHGYQPAPDDLVRAEGADLILENGLGLEAWFAQFTLRMDADTATLTDGIATLPIASGGHEGEANPHAWMSPDNALVYVDNIAAALTEVDPAGADAYAANAEDYQAEIADIGAYLDTELGALPENRRALVTCEGAFSYLARDAGLTERYLWPVNADAQGTPRQVADTVDFVRANDVPAVFCESTVNDGAMDQVARETGAVRGGDLFVDSLSTADGPVPTYLDLLRHDAETIVAGLTGKDRPA
;
A
#
# COMPACT_ATOMS: atom_id res chain seq x y z
N VAL A 1 -37.76 -21.21 -65.90
CA VAL A 1 -38.58 -21.99 -66.80
C VAL A 1 -37.95 -23.34 -67.01
N PRO A 2 -38.60 -24.45 -67.00
CA PRO A 2 -39.77 -24.99 -66.35
C PRO A 2 -39.38 -26.27 -65.51
N ASN A 3 -40.17 -27.09 -64.97
CA ASN A 3 -41.53 -27.47 -65.00
C ASN A 3 -41.78 -28.70 -64.08
N ILE A 4 -42.88 -28.71 -63.38
CA ILE A 4 -43.97 -29.68 -63.35
C ILE A 4 -43.71 -31.13 -62.93
N GLY A 5 -44.50 -31.57 -61.96
CA GLY A 5 -45.24 -32.81 -61.92
C GLY A 5 -44.74 -33.79 -60.86
N ASP A 6 -45.48 -34.50 -60.21
CA ASP A 6 -46.88 -34.89 -60.17
C ASP A 6 -47.15 -35.60 -58.83
N GLY A 7 -48.30 -35.41 -58.36
CA GLY A 7 -48.99 -36.01 -57.29
C GLY A 7 -49.21 -37.50 -57.38
N ARG A 8 -49.34 -38.12 -56.18
CA ARG A 8 -50.25 -39.27 -55.97
C ARG A 8 -50.68 -39.28 -54.49
N ALA A 9 -52.00 -39.33 -54.39
CA ALA A 9 -52.74 -39.44 -53.13
C ALA A 9 -53.01 -40.90 -52.76
N PHE A 10 -53.49 -41.04 -51.50
CA PHE A 10 -54.28 -42.15 -50.87
C PHE A 10 -53.42 -43.15 -50.01
N PRO A 11 -54.09 -43.77 -48.97
CA PRO A 11 -55.24 -43.36 -48.16
C PRO A 11 -55.05 -43.41 -46.63
N LEU A 12 -56.03 -42.86 -45.94
CA LEU A 12 -56.26 -42.98 -44.49
C LEU A 12 -56.30 -44.44 -43.99
N VAL A 13 -55.63 -44.66 -42.85
CA VAL A 13 -56.07 -45.68 -41.93
C VAL A 13 -56.09 -45.02 -40.52
N ALA A 14 -57.34 -44.98 -40.04
CA ALA A 14 -57.63 -44.55 -38.68
C ALA A 14 -57.42 -45.72 -37.75
N THR A 15 -56.57 -45.56 -36.73
CA THR A 15 -56.60 -46.44 -35.54
C THR A 15 -56.50 -45.57 -34.29
N SER A 16 -57.59 -45.50 -33.61
CA SER A 16 -57.73 -44.98 -32.24
C SER A 16 -56.85 -45.76 -31.27
N PHE A 17 -56.06 -45.04 -30.53
CA PHE A 17 -55.52 -45.59 -29.26
C PHE A 17 -55.59 -44.57 -28.14
N CYS A 18 -56.02 -45.06 -27.01
CA CYS A 18 -56.42 -44.36 -25.80
C CYS A 18 -55.40 -43.43 -25.21
N ALA A 19 -55.95 -42.39 -24.62
CA ALA A 19 -55.29 -41.42 -23.75
C ALA A 19 -54.71 -42.10 -22.49
N ALA A 20 -53.42 -41.80 -22.24
CA ALA A 20 -52.87 -41.83 -20.91
C ALA A 20 -52.15 -40.50 -20.67
N ALA A 21 -52.85 -39.63 -19.95
CA ALA A 21 -52.30 -38.34 -19.52
C ALA A 21 -51.27 -38.57 -18.39
N SER A 22 -50.02 -38.53 -18.74
CA SER A 22 -48.95 -38.41 -17.74
C SER A 22 -48.61 -36.96 -17.52
N LEU A 23 -49.10 -36.38 -16.43
CA LEU A 23 -48.62 -35.08 -15.92
C LEU A 23 -47.16 -35.22 -15.49
N PHE A 24 -46.26 -34.81 -16.31
CA PHE A 24 -44.90 -34.47 -15.85
C PHE A 24 -44.93 -33.08 -15.19
N ALA A 25 -44.93 -33.06 -13.85
CA ALA A 25 -44.66 -31.87 -13.09
C ALA A 25 -43.14 -31.54 -13.31
N ALA A 26 -42.87 -30.60 -14.20
CA ALA A 26 -41.56 -29.99 -14.31
C ALA A 26 -41.34 -29.11 -13.07
N THR A 27 -40.68 -29.68 -12.04
CA THR A 27 -40.11 -28.91 -10.96
C THR A 27 -38.94 -28.11 -11.54
N ALA A 28 -39.19 -26.85 -11.92
CA ALA A 28 -38.14 -25.88 -12.18
C ALA A 28 -37.45 -25.59 -10.84
N CYS A 29 -36.33 -26.27 -10.58
CA CYS A 29 -35.36 -25.79 -9.61
C CYS A 29 -34.82 -24.48 -10.18
N ALA A 30 -35.40 -23.37 -9.77
CA ALA A 30 -34.72 -22.08 -9.82
C ALA A 30 -33.48 -22.23 -8.93
N GLY A 31 -32.32 -22.47 -9.55
CA GLY A 31 -31.04 -22.37 -8.89
C GLY A 31 -30.88 -20.89 -8.52
N THR A 32 -31.24 -20.55 -7.30
CA THR A 32 -30.69 -19.38 -6.63
C THR A 32 -29.19 -19.65 -6.55
N SER A 33 -28.41 -18.98 -7.39
CA SER A 33 -26.98 -18.79 -7.12
C SER A 33 -26.91 -18.31 -5.67
N PRO A 34 -26.07 -18.93 -4.79
CA PRO A 34 -25.85 -18.33 -3.51
C PRO A 34 -25.28 -16.93 -3.78
N SER A 35 -26.07 -15.90 -3.50
CA SER A 35 -25.55 -14.58 -3.16
C SER A 35 -24.50 -14.86 -2.08
N ALA A 36 -23.28 -14.36 -2.23
CA ALA A 36 -22.31 -14.39 -1.14
C ALA A 36 -23.08 -13.96 0.11
N ALA A 37 -23.17 -14.85 1.09
CA ALA A 37 -23.80 -14.51 2.34
C ALA A 37 -23.01 -13.32 2.86
N ASP A 38 -23.68 -12.21 3.07
CA ASP A 38 -23.18 -11.12 3.87
C ASP A 38 -22.88 -11.75 5.25
N ASP A 39 -21.62 -12.01 5.52
CA ASP A 39 -21.17 -12.64 6.77
C ASP A 39 -21.12 -11.64 7.92
N GLY A 40 -21.60 -10.42 7.68
CA GLY A 40 -21.71 -9.34 8.67
C GLY A 40 -20.35 -8.74 9.07
N ARG A 41 -19.27 -9.04 8.31
CA ARG A 41 -17.98 -8.37 8.48
C ARG A 41 -17.99 -7.01 7.78
N LEU A 42 -17.25 -6.07 8.36
CA LEU A 42 -17.02 -4.78 7.72
C LEU A 42 -16.22 -4.96 6.42
N THR A 43 -16.57 -4.18 5.40
CA THR A 43 -15.76 -4.02 4.20
C THR A 43 -14.98 -2.72 4.29
N VAL A 44 -13.67 -2.81 4.46
CA VAL A 44 -12.78 -1.66 4.57
C VAL A 44 -11.92 -1.53 3.33
N LEU A 45 -11.94 -0.35 2.72
CA LEU A 45 -11.07 -0.01 1.61
C LEU A 45 -9.96 0.91 2.09
N THR A 46 -8.73 0.63 1.67
CA THR A 46 -7.59 1.52 1.88
C THR A 46 -7.01 1.96 0.54
N THR A 47 -6.34 3.09 0.51
CA THR A 47 -5.80 3.65 -0.73
C THR A 47 -4.62 2.87 -1.27
N PHE A 48 -3.74 2.31 -0.41
CA PHE A 48 -2.59 1.52 -0.83
C PHE A 48 -2.26 0.37 0.14
N THR A 49 -1.38 -0.51 -0.31
CA THR A 49 -1.13 -1.81 0.31
C THR A 49 -0.60 -1.76 1.74
N VAL A 50 0.18 -0.72 2.08
CA VAL A 50 0.72 -0.53 3.44
C VAL A 50 -0.43 -0.28 4.42
N LEU A 51 -1.34 0.64 4.11
CA LEU A 51 -2.50 0.91 4.97
C LEU A 51 -3.42 -0.31 5.08
N ALA A 52 -3.54 -1.09 3.98
CA ALA A 52 -4.33 -2.31 4.00
C ALA A 52 -3.79 -3.34 5.00
N ASP A 53 -2.49 -3.49 5.07
CA ASP A 53 -1.86 -4.44 5.99
C ASP A 53 -1.98 -3.97 7.44
N MET A 54 -1.68 -2.71 7.72
CA MET A 54 -1.89 -2.10 9.05
C MET A 54 -3.33 -2.27 9.51
N THR A 55 -4.29 -2.03 8.61
CA THR A 55 -5.72 -2.18 8.90
C THR A 55 -6.09 -3.63 9.19
N ARG A 56 -5.55 -4.60 8.43
CA ARG A 56 -5.78 -6.03 8.71
C ARG A 56 -5.24 -6.44 10.06
N ALA A 57 -4.07 -5.94 10.44
CA ALA A 57 -3.48 -6.23 11.75
C ALA A 57 -4.39 -5.77 12.89
N VAL A 58 -4.98 -4.58 12.79
CA VAL A 58 -5.88 -4.03 13.80
C VAL A 58 -7.29 -4.66 13.74
N ALA A 59 -7.84 -4.83 12.54
CA ALA A 59 -9.20 -5.36 12.35
C ALA A 59 -9.34 -6.84 12.71
N GLY A 60 -8.26 -7.63 12.54
CA GLY A 60 -8.33 -9.08 12.67
C GLY A 60 -9.37 -9.70 11.73
N ASP A 61 -10.14 -10.66 12.22
CA ASP A 61 -11.17 -11.36 11.45
C ASP A 61 -12.49 -10.58 11.31
N ARG A 62 -12.58 -9.38 11.88
CA ARG A 62 -13.83 -8.60 11.93
C ARG A 62 -14.10 -7.79 10.66
N ALA A 63 -13.08 -7.56 9.84
CA ALA A 63 -13.24 -6.82 8.57
C ALA A 63 -12.60 -7.58 7.39
N GLU A 64 -13.19 -7.40 6.21
CA GLU A 64 -12.56 -7.67 4.94
C GLU A 64 -11.87 -6.40 4.45
N VAL A 65 -10.55 -6.43 4.33
CA VAL A 65 -9.75 -5.24 3.99
C VAL A 65 -9.18 -5.37 2.59
N ALA A 66 -9.54 -4.45 1.72
CA ALA A 66 -9.03 -4.33 0.36
C ALA A 66 -8.15 -3.10 0.19
N SER A 67 -7.22 -3.14 -0.77
CA SER A 67 -6.44 -1.99 -1.20
C SER A 67 -6.85 -1.57 -2.61
N VAL A 68 -6.87 -0.25 -2.87
CA VAL A 68 -7.06 0.27 -4.23
C VAL A 68 -5.85 -0.10 -5.10
N THR A 69 -4.64 0.20 -4.63
CA THR A 69 -3.42 -0.15 -5.36
C THR A 69 -3.04 -1.62 -5.15
N ARG A 70 -2.22 -2.13 -6.05
CA ARG A 70 -1.71 -3.50 -6.01
C ARG A 70 -0.27 -3.53 -5.49
N PRO A 71 0.21 -4.68 -5.00
CA PRO A 71 1.61 -4.84 -4.65
C PRO A 71 2.56 -4.42 -5.79
N GLY A 72 3.59 -3.65 -5.46
CA GLY A 72 4.57 -3.11 -6.38
C GLY A 72 4.13 -1.86 -7.17
N ALA A 73 2.94 -1.31 -6.89
CA ALA A 73 2.48 -0.09 -7.55
C ALA A 73 3.08 1.16 -6.89
N GLU A 74 3.48 2.11 -7.71
CA GLU A 74 3.77 3.48 -7.32
C GLU A 74 2.46 4.20 -6.98
N ILE A 75 2.43 5.06 -5.93
CA ILE A 75 1.19 5.60 -5.39
C ILE A 75 0.96 7.08 -5.70
N HIS A 76 2.00 7.88 -5.94
CA HIS A 76 1.86 9.34 -6.13
C HIS A 76 1.11 9.72 -7.40
N GLY A 77 1.31 8.99 -8.47
CA GLY A 77 0.66 9.20 -9.77
C GLY A 77 -0.30 8.08 -10.16
N TYR A 78 -0.83 7.31 -9.21
CA TYR A 78 -1.68 6.16 -9.51
C TYR A 78 -2.91 6.54 -10.32
N GLN A 79 -3.22 5.75 -11.33
CA GLN A 79 -4.42 5.91 -12.15
C GLN A 79 -5.33 4.71 -11.93
N PRO A 80 -6.43 4.86 -11.17
CA PRO A 80 -7.35 3.77 -10.88
C PRO A 80 -7.95 3.19 -12.15
N ALA A 81 -7.93 1.86 -12.25
CA ALA A 81 -8.68 1.14 -13.27
C ALA A 81 -10.17 1.08 -12.87
N PRO A 82 -11.10 0.84 -13.83
CA PRO A 82 -12.53 0.70 -13.50
C PRO A 82 -12.81 -0.36 -12.42
N ASP A 83 -12.06 -1.46 -12.41
CA ASP A 83 -12.20 -2.52 -11.41
C ASP A 83 -11.78 -2.07 -9.99
N ASP A 84 -10.86 -1.12 -9.87
CA ASP A 84 -10.44 -0.56 -8.59
C ASP A 84 -11.59 0.24 -7.98
N LEU A 85 -12.35 0.95 -8.82
CA LEU A 85 -13.52 1.74 -8.43
C LEU A 85 -14.70 0.86 -8.03
N VAL A 86 -14.92 -0.26 -8.75
CA VAL A 86 -15.99 -1.22 -8.41
C VAL A 86 -15.75 -1.82 -7.01
N ARG A 87 -14.49 -2.11 -6.66
CA ARG A 87 -14.16 -2.59 -5.30
C ARG A 87 -14.44 -1.55 -4.23
N ALA A 88 -14.38 -0.28 -4.57
CA ALA A 88 -14.63 0.81 -3.65
C ALA A 88 -16.14 1.07 -3.39
N GLU A 89 -17.03 0.71 -4.33
CA GLU A 89 -18.47 0.99 -4.25
C GLU A 89 -19.19 0.26 -3.10
N GLY A 90 -18.59 -0.77 -2.52
CA GLY A 90 -19.19 -1.58 -1.44
C GLY A 90 -18.52 -1.41 -0.09
N ALA A 91 -17.63 -0.43 0.07
CA ALA A 91 -16.94 -0.22 1.33
C ALA A 91 -17.85 0.45 2.38
N ASP A 92 -17.78 -0.04 3.61
CA ASP A 92 -18.40 0.60 4.78
C ASP A 92 -17.50 1.73 5.33
N LEU A 93 -16.18 1.58 5.17
CA LEU A 93 -15.17 2.51 5.63
C LEU A 93 -14.04 2.64 4.60
N ILE A 94 -13.59 3.87 4.36
CA ILE A 94 -12.41 4.19 3.54
C ILE A 94 -11.33 4.77 4.45
N LEU A 95 -10.12 4.23 4.38
CA LEU A 95 -8.96 4.73 5.09
C LEU A 95 -7.94 5.29 4.09
N GLU A 96 -7.60 6.55 4.25
CA GLU A 96 -6.63 7.25 3.41
C GLU A 96 -5.47 7.81 4.24
N ASN A 97 -4.31 7.98 3.60
CA ASN A 97 -3.17 8.61 4.25
C ASN A 97 -3.44 10.07 4.55
N GLY A 98 -3.95 10.81 3.57
CA GLY A 98 -4.04 12.26 3.61
C GLY A 98 -2.75 12.95 3.18
N LEU A 99 -2.53 14.18 3.63
CA LEU A 99 -1.37 15.02 3.29
C LEU A 99 -1.18 15.21 1.77
N GLY A 100 -2.26 15.07 1.00
CA GLY A 100 -2.25 15.27 -0.46
C GLY A 100 -1.77 14.06 -1.27
N LEU A 101 -1.42 12.93 -0.63
CA LEU A 101 -0.93 11.73 -1.32
C LEU A 101 -1.93 11.21 -2.34
N GLU A 102 -3.19 11.10 -1.94
CA GLU A 102 -4.25 10.50 -2.76
C GLU A 102 -5.10 11.55 -3.52
N ALA A 103 -4.49 12.65 -3.96
CA ALA A 103 -5.20 13.66 -4.74
C ALA A 103 -5.91 13.06 -5.98
N TRP A 104 -5.37 11.96 -6.53
CA TRP A 104 -5.97 11.19 -7.62
C TRP A 104 -7.24 10.45 -7.20
N PHE A 105 -7.40 10.09 -5.92
CA PHE A 105 -8.53 9.32 -5.41
C PHE A 105 -9.68 10.21 -4.91
N ALA A 106 -9.42 11.42 -4.48
CA ALA A 106 -10.39 12.35 -3.89
C ALA A 106 -11.67 12.55 -4.74
N GLN A 107 -11.57 12.53 -6.07
CA GLN A 107 -12.74 12.66 -6.95
C GLN A 107 -13.69 11.44 -6.89
N PHE A 108 -13.21 10.29 -6.41
CA PHE A 108 -13.98 9.06 -6.30
C PHE A 108 -14.65 8.97 -4.92
N THR A 109 -13.95 9.29 -3.85
CA THR A 109 -14.50 9.29 -2.48
C THR A 109 -15.72 10.19 -2.34
N LEU A 110 -15.73 11.34 -3.03
CA LEU A 110 -16.89 12.25 -3.06
C LEU A 110 -18.19 11.63 -3.61
N ARG A 111 -18.13 10.47 -4.24
CA ARG A 111 -19.28 9.76 -4.83
C ARG A 111 -19.64 8.48 -4.09
N MET A 112 -18.86 8.12 -3.08
CA MET A 112 -19.07 6.92 -2.28
C MET A 112 -19.90 7.28 -1.05
N ASP A 113 -20.79 6.37 -0.66
CA ASP A 113 -21.61 6.48 0.57
C ASP A 113 -20.92 5.68 1.68
N ALA A 114 -19.64 5.98 1.92
CA ALA A 114 -18.80 5.32 2.92
C ALA A 114 -18.18 6.35 3.85
N ASP A 115 -18.04 6.02 5.11
CA ASP A 115 -17.28 6.83 6.05
C ASP A 115 -15.81 6.87 5.63
N THR A 116 -15.15 8.01 5.81
CA THR A 116 -13.73 8.18 5.42
C THR A 116 -12.94 8.70 6.61
N ALA A 117 -11.78 8.09 6.89
CA ALA A 117 -10.86 8.55 7.93
C ALA A 117 -9.46 8.75 7.37
N THR A 118 -8.83 9.85 7.78
CA THR A 118 -7.46 10.21 7.44
C THR A 118 -6.50 9.71 8.51
N LEU A 119 -5.58 8.84 8.14
CA LEU A 119 -4.72 8.15 9.11
C LEU A 119 -3.55 8.99 9.62
N THR A 120 -3.24 10.12 8.98
CA THR A 120 -2.21 11.07 9.45
C THR A 120 -2.74 12.13 10.41
N ASP A 121 -4.01 12.08 10.78
CA ASP A 121 -4.57 13.04 11.74
C ASP A 121 -3.81 12.98 13.06
N GLY A 122 -3.41 14.17 13.57
CA GLY A 122 -2.63 14.29 14.80
C GLY A 122 -1.11 14.21 14.64
N ILE A 123 -0.59 13.84 13.45
CA ILE A 123 0.84 13.80 13.20
C ILE A 123 1.41 15.21 13.00
N ALA A 124 2.54 15.49 13.66
CA ALA A 124 3.32 16.70 13.40
C ALA A 124 4.04 16.59 12.05
N THR A 125 3.51 17.27 11.04
CA THR A 125 3.99 17.18 9.67
C THR A 125 5.35 17.86 9.48
N LEU A 126 6.17 17.31 8.56
CA LEU A 126 7.39 17.91 8.06
C LEU A 126 7.14 18.49 6.66
N PRO A 127 7.67 19.68 6.35
CA PRO A 127 7.55 20.22 5.01
C PRO A 127 8.51 19.52 4.04
N ILE A 128 8.10 19.40 2.79
CA ILE A 128 8.99 19.06 1.68
C ILE A 128 10.02 20.18 1.54
N ALA A 129 11.31 19.84 1.55
CA ALA A 129 12.38 20.81 1.68
C ALA A 129 12.78 21.51 0.37
N SER A 130 12.33 21.01 -0.80
CA SER A 130 12.74 21.56 -2.11
C SER A 130 11.84 21.06 -3.24
N GLY A 131 11.95 21.70 -4.42
CA GLY A 131 11.28 21.25 -5.64
C GLY A 131 9.91 21.89 -5.87
N GLY A 132 9.09 21.26 -6.70
CA GLY A 132 7.76 21.77 -7.09
C GLY A 132 6.75 21.82 -5.96
N HIS A 133 6.97 21.02 -4.92
CA HIS A 133 6.10 20.86 -3.74
C HIS A 133 6.74 21.44 -2.46
N GLU A 134 7.74 22.32 -2.60
CA GLU A 134 8.42 22.91 -1.45
C GLU A 134 7.44 23.64 -0.51
N GLY A 135 7.48 23.27 0.77
CA GLY A 135 6.63 23.80 1.82
C GLY A 135 5.30 23.04 2.01
N GLU A 136 4.90 22.16 1.11
CA GLU A 136 3.80 21.23 1.32
C GLU A 136 4.20 20.16 2.36
N ALA A 137 3.21 19.55 3.00
CA ALA A 137 3.48 18.48 3.95
C ALA A 137 4.03 17.24 3.23
N ASN A 138 5.12 16.66 3.74
CA ASN A 138 5.61 15.38 3.23
C ASN A 138 4.63 14.26 3.59
N PRO A 139 4.11 13.49 2.63
CA PRO A 139 3.07 12.51 2.91
C PRO A 139 3.57 11.20 3.54
N HIS A 140 4.87 10.91 3.49
CA HIS A 140 5.46 9.61 3.85
C HIS A 140 5.57 9.39 5.39
N ALA A 141 4.54 9.76 6.14
CA ALA A 141 4.59 9.70 7.59
C ALA A 141 4.65 8.26 8.13
N TRP A 142 4.12 7.28 7.41
CA TRP A 142 4.16 5.85 7.77
C TRP A 142 5.57 5.26 7.80
N MET A 143 6.57 5.93 7.22
CA MET A 143 7.96 5.44 7.24
C MET A 143 8.65 5.62 8.60
N SER A 144 8.06 6.39 9.50
CA SER A 144 8.52 6.54 10.89
C SER A 144 7.78 5.56 11.80
N PRO A 145 8.48 4.69 12.55
CA PRO A 145 7.85 3.86 13.57
C PRO A 145 7.03 4.67 14.59
N ASP A 146 7.51 5.83 15.02
CA ASP A 146 6.79 6.69 15.97
C ASP A 146 5.46 7.20 15.40
N ASN A 147 5.44 7.64 14.14
CA ASN A 147 4.22 8.04 13.48
C ASN A 147 3.29 6.84 13.21
N ALA A 148 3.84 5.66 12.92
CA ALA A 148 3.05 4.46 12.67
C ALA A 148 2.16 4.08 13.87
N LEU A 149 2.57 4.39 15.10
CA LEU A 149 1.74 4.23 16.28
C LEU A 149 0.45 5.09 16.18
N VAL A 150 0.57 6.32 15.65
CA VAL A 150 -0.58 7.21 15.44
C VAL A 150 -1.51 6.65 14.35
N TYR A 151 -0.95 6.08 13.26
CA TYR A 151 -1.77 5.39 12.26
C TYR A 151 -2.58 4.25 12.87
N VAL A 152 -1.96 3.43 13.71
CA VAL A 152 -2.61 2.29 14.38
C VAL A 152 -3.74 2.78 15.28
N ASP A 153 -3.53 3.85 16.06
CA ASP A 153 -4.56 4.47 16.88
C ASP A 153 -5.74 4.99 16.03
N ASN A 154 -5.44 5.68 14.91
CA ASN A 154 -6.46 6.21 14.02
C ASN A 154 -7.26 5.09 13.32
N ILE A 155 -6.60 3.99 12.93
CA ILE A 155 -7.28 2.81 12.38
C ILE A 155 -8.23 2.20 13.43
N ALA A 156 -7.77 1.99 14.67
CA ALA A 156 -8.59 1.42 15.74
C ALA A 156 -9.80 2.31 16.06
N ALA A 157 -9.60 3.63 16.07
CA ALA A 157 -10.67 4.60 16.29
C ALA A 157 -11.71 4.57 15.15
N ALA A 158 -11.27 4.59 13.89
CA ALA A 158 -12.15 4.55 12.72
C ALA A 158 -12.97 3.24 12.67
N LEU A 159 -12.32 2.10 12.91
CA LEU A 159 -13.03 0.80 12.99
C LEU A 159 -14.05 0.77 14.12
N THR A 160 -13.72 1.34 15.28
CA THR A 160 -14.64 1.40 16.43
C THR A 160 -15.86 2.28 16.16
N GLU A 161 -15.70 3.34 15.36
CA GLU A 161 -16.81 4.24 15.00
C GLU A 161 -17.87 3.50 14.16
N VAL A 162 -17.44 2.69 13.19
CA VAL A 162 -18.34 1.94 12.31
C VAL A 162 -18.78 0.58 12.89
N ASP A 163 -17.97 -0.04 13.75
CA ASP A 163 -18.29 -1.28 14.49
C ASP A 163 -17.99 -1.15 15.99
N PRO A 164 -18.82 -0.48 16.78
CA PRO A 164 -18.62 -0.35 18.22
C PRO A 164 -18.55 -1.69 18.98
N ALA A 165 -19.13 -2.76 18.42
CA ALA A 165 -19.08 -4.08 19.02
C ALA A 165 -17.69 -4.74 18.97
N GLY A 166 -16.83 -4.26 18.08
CA GLY A 166 -15.45 -4.70 17.91
C GLY A 166 -14.44 -3.94 18.76
N ALA A 167 -14.81 -2.87 19.46
CA ALA A 167 -13.90 -1.92 20.12
C ALA A 167 -12.81 -2.58 20.97
N ASP A 168 -13.17 -3.54 21.83
CA ASP A 168 -12.20 -4.22 22.70
C ASP A 168 -11.19 -5.05 21.89
N ALA A 169 -11.64 -5.67 20.79
CA ALA A 169 -10.75 -6.46 19.91
C ALA A 169 -9.80 -5.54 19.15
N TYR A 170 -10.30 -4.43 18.60
CA TYR A 170 -9.47 -3.45 17.89
C TYR A 170 -8.42 -2.83 18.81
N ALA A 171 -8.80 -2.48 20.05
CA ALA A 171 -7.87 -1.93 21.02
C ALA A 171 -6.76 -2.94 21.40
N ALA A 172 -7.10 -4.22 21.62
CA ALA A 172 -6.12 -5.25 21.94
C ALA A 172 -5.17 -5.52 20.78
N ASN A 173 -5.70 -5.66 19.56
CA ASN A 173 -4.87 -5.87 18.36
C ASN A 173 -3.95 -4.67 18.10
N ALA A 174 -4.46 -3.44 18.31
CA ALA A 174 -3.67 -2.22 18.17
C ALA A 174 -2.51 -2.19 19.17
N GLU A 175 -2.74 -2.52 20.44
CA GLU A 175 -1.71 -2.58 21.48
C GLU A 175 -0.59 -3.58 21.11
N ASP A 176 -0.98 -4.79 20.71
CA ASP A 176 -0.03 -5.82 20.31
C ASP A 176 0.80 -5.39 19.09
N TYR A 177 0.14 -4.82 18.07
CA TYR A 177 0.79 -4.38 16.84
C TYR A 177 1.72 -3.17 17.05
N GLN A 178 1.31 -2.22 17.90
CA GLN A 178 2.13 -1.08 18.29
C GLN A 178 3.39 -1.52 19.04
N ALA A 179 3.31 -2.56 19.86
CA ALA A 179 4.49 -3.10 20.54
C ALA A 179 5.54 -3.62 19.53
N GLU A 180 5.11 -4.34 18.48
CA GLU A 180 6.02 -4.83 17.44
C GLU A 180 6.64 -3.68 16.63
N ILE A 181 5.89 -2.63 16.33
CA ILE A 181 6.39 -1.42 15.64
C ILE A 181 7.41 -0.70 16.52
N ALA A 182 7.11 -0.53 17.81
CA ALA A 182 7.99 0.13 18.77
C ALA A 182 9.33 -0.60 18.94
N ASP A 183 9.35 -1.93 18.88
CA ASP A 183 10.58 -2.73 18.91
C ASP A 183 11.49 -2.43 17.70
N ILE A 184 10.91 -2.19 16.53
CA ILE A 184 11.68 -1.79 15.33
C ILE A 184 12.25 -0.38 15.50
N GLY A 185 11.46 0.56 16.04
CA GLY A 185 11.94 1.90 16.39
C GLY A 185 13.11 1.86 17.36
N ALA A 186 12.99 1.09 18.45
CA ALA A 186 14.05 0.92 19.45
C ALA A 186 15.33 0.29 18.86
N TYR A 187 15.19 -0.62 17.89
CA TYR A 187 16.33 -1.16 17.16
C TYR A 187 17.06 -0.07 16.36
N LEU A 188 16.34 0.75 15.61
CA LEU A 188 16.90 1.89 14.86
C LEU A 188 17.63 2.86 15.78
N ASP A 189 17.01 3.27 16.88
CA ASP A 189 17.59 4.19 17.87
C ASP A 189 18.88 3.64 18.44
N THR A 190 18.91 2.37 18.79
CA THR A 190 20.07 1.71 19.38
C THR A 190 21.23 1.66 18.39
N GLU A 191 20.98 1.18 17.18
CA GLU A 191 22.04 0.93 16.20
C GLU A 191 22.56 2.22 15.55
N LEU A 192 21.64 3.14 15.20
CA LEU A 192 22.01 4.41 14.56
C LEU A 192 22.49 5.45 15.57
N GLY A 193 21.97 5.42 16.80
CA GLY A 193 22.46 6.25 17.90
C GLY A 193 23.92 6.01 18.29
N ALA A 194 24.45 4.83 17.96
CA ALA A 194 25.89 4.51 18.16
C ALA A 194 26.80 5.10 17.08
N LEU A 195 26.25 5.61 15.95
CA LEU A 195 27.06 6.23 14.90
C LEU A 195 27.64 7.57 15.36
N PRO A 196 28.88 7.93 14.93
CA PRO A 196 29.40 9.28 15.05
C PRO A 196 28.51 10.30 14.35
N GLU A 197 28.38 11.52 14.90
CA GLU A 197 27.49 12.55 14.34
C GLU A 197 27.74 12.83 12.85
N ASN A 198 28.99 12.86 12.41
CA ASN A 198 29.38 13.09 11.03
C ASN A 198 29.06 11.91 10.08
N ARG A 199 28.59 10.77 10.61
CA ARG A 199 28.15 9.61 9.83
C ARG A 199 26.65 9.36 9.94
N ARG A 200 25.91 10.21 10.65
CA ARG A 200 24.45 10.12 10.77
C ARG A 200 23.78 10.78 9.59
N ALA A 201 23.91 10.18 8.42
CA ALA A 201 23.28 10.68 7.20
C ALA A 201 22.62 9.54 6.42
N LEU A 202 21.36 9.73 6.07
CA LEU A 202 20.60 8.83 5.20
C LEU A 202 20.46 9.48 3.82
N VAL A 203 20.95 8.79 2.79
CA VAL A 203 20.94 9.28 1.41
C VAL A 203 20.10 8.33 0.56
N THR A 204 18.98 8.84 0.03
CA THR A 204 17.96 8.09 -0.71
C THR A 204 17.71 8.70 -2.08
N CYS A 205 16.95 8.01 -2.93
CA CYS A 205 16.51 8.55 -4.20
C CYS A 205 15.40 9.58 -4.00
N GLU A 206 14.35 9.21 -3.29
CA GLU A 206 13.22 10.06 -2.93
C GLU A 206 13.30 10.55 -1.48
N GLY A 207 12.68 11.69 -1.20
CA GLY A 207 12.55 12.27 0.15
C GLY A 207 11.45 11.61 0.99
N ALA A 208 11.41 10.29 0.98
CA ALA A 208 10.36 9.51 1.65
C ALA A 208 10.67 9.20 3.13
N PHE A 209 11.91 9.42 3.57
CA PHE A 209 12.37 9.02 4.90
C PHE A 209 12.53 10.18 5.88
N SER A 210 11.97 11.36 5.58
CA SER A 210 12.15 12.57 6.40
C SER A 210 11.73 12.39 7.85
N TYR A 211 10.62 11.68 8.10
CA TYR A 211 10.14 11.42 9.45
C TYR A 211 11.04 10.40 10.18
N LEU A 212 11.40 9.29 9.54
CA LEU A 212 12.33 8.32 10.10
C LEU A 212 13.70 8.97 10.39
N ALA A 213 14.21 9.78 9.46
CA ALA A 213 15.48 10.47 9.66
C ALA A 213 15.44 11.44 10.85
N ARG A 214 14.32 12.19 11.01
CA ARG A 214 14.11 13.06 12.19
C ARG A 214 14.17 12.25 13.48
N ASP A 215 13.43 11.14 13.54
CA ASP A 215 13.24 10.36 14.76
C ASP A 215 14.53 9.62 15.14
N ALA A 216 15.24 9.06 14.15
CA ALA A 216 16.53 8.40 14.34
C ALA A 216 17.74 9.37 14.45
N GLY A 217 17.52 10.69 14.40
CA GLY A 217 18.59 11.69 14.49
C GLY A 217 19.57 11.67 13.31
N LEU A 218 19.07 11.35 12.10
CA LEU A 218 19.85 11.33 10.87
C LEU A 218 19.67 12.64 10.09
N THR A 219 20.70 13.06 9.39
CA THR A 219 20.60 14.10 8.36
C THR A 219 20.14 13.44 7.06
N GLU A 220 18.96 13.82 6.57
CA GLU A 220 18.44 13.31 5.30
C GLU A 220 19.03 14.06 4.10
N ARG A 221 19.32 13.30 3.03
CA ARG A 221 19.63 13.82 1.70
C ARG A 221 18.99 12.92 0.66
N TYR A 222 18.34 13.51 -0.35
CA TYR A 222 17.70 12.77 -1.44
C TYR A 222 17.99 13.41 -2.80
N LEU A 223 17.78 12.65 -3.89
CA LEU A 223 17.94 13.16 -5.25
C LEU A 223 16.75 14.00 -5.71
N TRP A 224 15.53 13.61 -5.33
CA TRP A 224 14.29 14.35 -5.57
C TRP A 224 13.34 14.28 -4.38
N PRO A 225 12.50 15.30 -4.17
CA PRO A 225 11.76 15.42 -2.91
C PRO A 225 10.59 14.44 -2.77
N VAL A 226 9.71 14.41 -3.75
CA VAL A 226 8.50 13.58 -3.78
C VAL A 226 8.10 13.40 -5.23
N ASN A 227 7.50 12.29 -5.56
CA ASN A 227 7.03 11.88 -6.88
C ASN A 227 8.08 11.14 -7.72
N ALA A 228 7.86 9.87 -7.92
CA ALA A 228 8.73 8.95 -8.67
C ALA A 228 8.93 9.32 -10.15
N ASP A 229 8.10 10.20 -10.72
CA ASP A 229 8.28 10.72 -12.08
C ASP A 229 9.46 11.71 -12.21
N ALA A 230 9.95 12.22 -11.08
CA ALA A 230 11.07 13.14 -11.05
C ALA A 230 12.39 12.35 -10.97
N GLN A 231 13.01 12.11 -12.10
CA GLN A 231 14.39 11.60 -12.11
C GLN A 231 15.36 12.72 -11.69
N GLY A 232 16.35 12.37 -10.87
CA GLY A 232 17.34 13.33 -10.40
C GLY A 232 18.02 14.10 -11.55
N THR A 233 17.98 15.43 -11.48
CA THR A 233 18.69 16.28 -12.43
C THR A 233 20.21 16.16 -12.24
N PRO A 234 21.04 16.46 -13.27
CA PRO A 234 22.50 16.46 -13.11
C PRO A 234 23.01 17.32 -11.96
N ARG A 235 22.31 18.40 -11.64
CA ARG A 235 22.65 19.26 -10.50
C ARG A 235 22.37 18.57 -9.16
N GLN A 236 21.21 17.95 -9.02
CA GLN A 236 20.86 17.20 -7.81
C GLN A 236 21.83 16.03 -7.56
N VAL A 237 22.25 15.33 -8.62
CA VAL A 237 23.28 14.29 -8.54
C VAL A 237 24.61 14.89 -8.06
N ALA A 238 25.07 16.02 -8.66
CA ALA A 238 26.32 16.66 -8.25
C ALA A 238 26.27 17.15 -6.79
N ASP A 239 25.18 17.81 -6.40
CA ASP A 239 24.98 18.29 -5.02
C ASP A 239 24.95 17.13 -4.01
N THR A 240 24.41 15.96 -4.41
CA THR A 240 24.39 14.75 -3.57
C THR A 240 25.77 14.10 -3.50
N VAL A 241 26.54 14.06 -4.59
CA VAL A 241 27.93 13.61 -4.59
C VAL A 241 28.76 14.45 -3.62
N ASP A 242 28.62 15.78 -3.66
CA ASP A 242 29.33 16.69 -2.75
C ASP A 242 28.94 16.45 -1.28
N PHE A 243 27.64 16.23 -1.02
CA PHE A 243 27.14 15.92 0.32
C PHE A 243 27.72 14.59 0.85
N VAL A 244 27.67 13.52 0.04
CA VAL A 244 28.20 12.19 0.41
C VAL A 244 29.69 12.26 0.76
N ARG A 245 30.47 12.99 -0.05
CA ARG A 245 31.91 13.20 0.21
C ARG A 245 32.19 14.01 1.47
N ALA A 246 31.42 15.09 1.67
CA ALA A 246 31.60 16.00 2.81
C ALA A 246 31.27 15.33 4.16
N ASN A 247 30.41 14.32 4.16
CA ASN A 247 29.93 13.64 5.35
C ASN A 247 30.46 12.20 5.48
N ASP A 248 31.40 11.77 4.64
CA ASP A 248 31.94 10.40 4.63
C ASP A 248 30.84 9.33 4.69
N VAL A 249 29.73 9.54 3.93
CA VAL A 249 28.56 8.64 3.95
C VAL A 249 28.96 7.28 3.38
N PRO A 250 28.87 6.19 4.16
CA PRO A 250 29.37 4.89 3.72
C PRO A 250 28.48 4.18 2.70
N ALA A 251 27.18 4.44 2.75
CA ALA A 251 26.19 3.79 1.88
C ALA A 251 25.10 4.76 1.44
N VAL A 252 24.57 4.51 0.24
CA VAL A 252 23.44 5.21 -0.36
C VAL A 252 22.38 4.21 -0.80
N PHE A 253 21.13 4.63 -0.81
CA PHE A 253 19.98 3.74 -1.02
C PHE A 253 19.06 4.26 -2.12
N CYS A 254 18.19 3.41 -2.61
CA CYS A 254 17.04 3.79 -3.44
C CYS A 254 15.82 2.95 -3.09
N GLU A 255 14.67 3.46 -3.40
CA GLU A 255 13.39 2.79 -3.22
C GLU A 255 13.18 1.77 -4.36
N SER A 256 12.49 0.67 -4.05
CA SER A 256 12.27 -0.46 -4.98
C SER A 256 11.39 -0.11 -6.19
N THR A 257 10.61 0.98 -6.10
CA THR A 257 9.66 1.41 -7.15
C THR A 257 10.24 2.43 -8.13
N VAL A 258 11.48 2.93 -7.90
CA VAL A 258 12.07 4.02 -8.70
C VAL A 258 13.28 3.58 -9.52
N ASN A 259 13.69 4.40 -10.49
CA ASN A 259 14.91 4.17 -11.25
C ASN A 259 16.15 4.62 -10.47
N ASP A 260 17.05 3.71 -10.17
CA ASP A 260 18.24 3.90 -9.33
C ASP A 260 19.50 4.39 -10.07
N GLY A 261 19.44 4.56 -11.39
CA GLY A 261 20.61 4.90 -12.22
C GLY A 261 21.33 6.18 -11.80
N ALA A 262 20.61 7.18 -11.27
CA ALA A 262 21.18 8.42 -10.75
C ALA A 262 21.94 8.18 -9.42
N MET A 263 21.40 7.33 -8.53
CA MET A 263 22.06 6.96 -7.29
C MET A 263 23.27 6.05 -7.53
N ASP A 264 23.22 5.18 -8.52
CA ASP A 264 24.38 4.41 -8.96
C ASP A 264 25.53 5.31 -9.45
N GLN A 265 25.21 6.46 -10.06
CA GLN A 265 26.23 7.45 -10.41
C GLN A 265 26.84 8.07 -9.14
N VAL A 266 26.01 8.45 -8.16
CA VAL A 266 26.50 8.96 -6.85
C VAL A 266 27.43 7.94 -6.21
N ALA A 267 27.03 6.68 -6.11
CA ALA A 267 27.84 5.60 -5.55
C ALA A 267 29.19 5.46 -6.25
N ARG A 268 29.20 5.40 -7.58
CA ARG A 268 30.45 5.29 -8.38
C ARG A 268 31.40 6.50 -8.18
N GLU A 269 30.86 7.71 -8.10
CA GLU A 269 31.67 8.93 -7.98
C GLU A 269 32.22 9.16 -6.58
N THR A 270 31.53 8.65 -5.55
CA THR A 270 31.91 8.86 -4.14
C THR A 270 32.65 7.67 -3.54
N GLY A 271 32.46 6.47 -4.07
CA GLY A 271 32.92 5.21 -3.47
C GLY A 271 32.00 4.70 -2.36
N ALA A 272 30.87 5.37 -2.08
CA ALA A 272 29.85 4.84 -1.18
C ALA A 272 29.25 3.55 -1.75
N VAL A 273 28.86 2.63 -0.87
CA VAL A 273 28.28 1.35 -1.25
C VAL A 273 26.79 1.54 -1.58
N ARG A 274 26.24 0.78 -2.54
CA ARG A 274 24.78 0.59 -2.64
C ARG A 274 24.36 -0.29 -1.46
N GLY A 275 23.67 0.31 -0.50
CA GLY A 275 23.28 -0.34 0.76
C GLY A 275 22.15 -1.36 0.60
N GLY A 276 21.42 -1.27 -0.49
CA GLY A 276 20.27 -2.12 -0.83
C GLY A 276 19.06 -1.30 -1.26
N ASP A 277 17.98 -2.00 -1.61
CA ASP A 277 16.71 -1.40 -1.96
C ASP A 277 15.85 -1.25 -0.69
N LEU A 278 15.19 -0.10 -0.57
CA LEU A 278 14.22 0.20 0.48
C LEU A 278 12.81 0.09 -0.09
N PHE A 279 11.84 -0.23 0.75
CA PHE A 279 10.44 -0.29 0.36
C PHE A 279 9.69 0.87 1.00
N VAL A 280 8.84 1.56 0.22
CA VAL A 280 8.11 2.75 0.69
C VAL A 280 6.63 2.64 0.33
N ASP A 281 6.31 2.74 -0.96
CA ASP A 281 4.95 2.96 -1.47
C ASP A 281 4.10 1.70 -1.49
N SER A 282 4.74 0.55 -1.47
CA SER A 282 4.05 -0.70 -1.69
C SER A 282 4.70 -1.87 -0.97
N LEU A 283 3.86 -2.76 -0.48
CA LEU A 283 4.28 -4.09 -0.06
C LEU A 283 4.59 -4.96 -1.28
N SER A 284 5.36 -6.01 -1.06
CA SER A 284 5.56 -7.07 -2.04
C SER A 284 4.36 -8.01 -2.12
N THR A 285 4.39 -8.93 -3.08
CA THR A 285 3.49 -10.09 -3.04
C THR A 285 3.82 -10.99 -1.87
N ALA A 286 2.93 -11.94 -1.53
CA ALA A 286 3.10 -12.85 -0.39
C ALA A 286 4.41 -13.66 -0.42
N ASP A 287 4.95 -13.93 -1.61
CA ASP A 287 6.22 -14.64 -1.80
C ASP A 287 7.43 -13.70 -1.91
N GLY A 288 7.22 -12.40 -1.78
CA GLY A 288 8.27 -11.39 -1.88
C GLY A 288 8.92 -11.05 -0.53
N PRO A 289 9.88 -10.10 -0.53
CA PRO A 289 10.69 -9.82 0.67
C PRO A 289 9.95 -9.06 1.78
N VAL A 290 8.89 -8.32 1.46
CA VAL A 290 8.15 -7.47 2.42
C VAL A 290 6.64 -7.63 2.24
N PRO A 291 6.06 -8.80 2.53
CA PRO A 291 4.63 -9.06 2.36
C PRO A 291 3.75 -8.31 3.37
N THR A 292 4.31 -7.86 4.50
CA THR A 292 3.61 -7.09 5.54
C THR A 292 4.30 -5.77 5.81
N TYR A 293 3.61 -4.86 6.48
CA TYR A 293 4.20 -3.58 6.88
C TYR A 293 5.31 -3.73 7.94
N LEU A 294 5.17 -4.69 8.86
CA LEU A 294 6.25 -5.01 9.80
C LEU A 294 7.49 -5.55 9.07
N ASP A 295 7.30 -6.39 8.05
CA ASP A 295 8.42 -6.86 7.22
C ASP A 295 9.07 -5.70 6.47
N LEU A 296 8.29 -4.74 5.96
CA LEU A 296 8.78 -3.54 5.30
C LEU A 296 9.63 -2.71 6.27
N LEU A 297 9.10 -2.34 7.43
CA LEU A 297 9.83 -1.54 8.42
C LEU A 297 11.10 -2.25 8.89
N ARG A 298 11.03 -3.56 9.16
CA ARG A 298 12.19 -4.37 9.59
C ARG A 298 13.23 -4.45 8.49
N HIS A 299 12.84 -4.74 7.27
CA HIS A 299 13.74 -4.80 6.12
C HIS A 299 14.48 -3.48 5.92
N ASP A 300 13.76 -2.36 5.96
CA ASP A 300 14.36 -1.04 5.77
C ASP A 300 15.26 -0.67 6.92
N ALA A 301 14.85 -0.91 8.16
CA ALA A 301 15.67 -0.69 9.35
C ALA A 301 16.99 -1.47 9.29
N GLU A 302 16.93 -2.76 8.99
CA GLU A 302 18.11 -3.63 8.87
C GLU A 302 19.00 -3.22 7.69
N THR A 303 18.41 -2.84 6.55
CA THR A 303 19.15 -2.39 5.37
C THR A 303 19.87 -1.08 5.63
N ILE A 304 19.20 -0.10 6.24
CA ILE A 304 19.80 1.19 6.61
C ILE A 304 20.92 0.99 7.63
N VAL A 305 20.66 0.24 8.69
CA VAL A 305 21.66 -0.05 9.74
C VAL A 305 22.88 -0.75 9.16
N ALA A 306 22.69 -1.81 8.36
CA ALA A 306 23.81 -2.55 7.74
C ALA A 306 24.65 -1.63 6.84
N GLY A 307 24.01 -0.83 5.99
CA GLY A 307 24.71 0.09 5.10
C GLY A 307 25.49 1.18 5.84
N LEU A 308 24.90 1.80 6.86
CA LEU A 308 25.53 2.90 7.59
C LEU A 308 26.57 2.44 8.61
N THR A 309 26.42 1.26 9.21
CA THR A 309 27.34 0.72 10.23
C THR A 309 28.42 -0.18 9.64
N GLY A 310 28.20 -0.75 8.45
CA GLY A 310 29.03 -1.80 7.85
C GLY A 310 28.90 -3.16 8.56
N LYS A 311 27.87 -3.34 9.40
CA LYS A 311 27.53 -4.64 10.01
C LYS A 311 26.78 -5.51 9.01
N ASP A 312 26.92 -6.82 9.12
CA ASP A 312 26.08 -7.73 8.35
C ASP A 312 24.61 -7.61 8.78
N ARG A 313 23.69 -7.80 7.83
CA ARG A 313 22.25 -7.86 8.15
C ARG A 313 21.99 -9.05 9.07
N PRO A 314 21.08 -8.93 10.05
CA PRO A 314 20.58 -10.07 10.80
C PRO A 314 20.04 -11.15 9.83
N ALA A 315 20.25 -12.43 10.15
CA ALA A 315 19.85 -13.55 9.32
C ALA A 315 18.37 -13.90 9.49
#